data_817f90b1557a5cd39438969ccc539a9b
#
_entry.id   817f90b1557a5cd39438969ccc539a9b
#
_cell.length_a   1.000
_cell.length_b   1.000
_cell.length_c   1.000
_cell.angle_alpha   90.00
_cell.angle_beta   90.00
_cell.angle_gamma   90.00
#
_symmetry.space_group_name_H-M   'P 1'
#
loop_
_entity.id
_entity.type
_entity.pdbx_description
1 polymer ?
#
loop_
_entity_poly.entity_id
_entity_poly.type
_entity_poly.pdbx_seq_one_letter_code
_entity_poly.pdbx_strand_id
1 'polypeptide(L)'
;WRLIEKFLRFARDKGAHNAFTAKHRKAWWSVGLREPAPILATYMARRPPAFVRNRAAARHINIAHGLYPREPLSERVLRRLAEYLAHGTSLSQGRVYAGGLTKFEPKEMERLLVPSPSMLSREDWQDGSVEGESVTGSGAALGPCELRLAAVRAGLG
;
A
#
# COMPACT_ATOMS: atom_id res chain seq x y z
N TRP A 1 -26.05 14.56 -12.99
CA TRP A 1 -26.20 13.34 -13.80
C TRP A 1 -26.29 13.65 -15.30
N ARG A 2 -27.11 14.58 -15.78
CA ARG A 2 -27.33 14.90 -17.23
C ARG A 2 -26.03 15.10 -18.02
N LEU A 3 -25.00 15.76 -17.45
CA LEU A 3 -23.70 15.97 -18.13
C LEU A 3 -22.90 14.66 -18.23
N ILE A 4 -22.91 13.84 -17.18
CA ILE A 4 -22.25 12.53 -17.18
C ILE A 4 -22.89 11.62 -18.22
N GLU A 5 -24.20 11.53 -18.28
CA GLU A 5 -24.92 10.72 -19.27
C GLU A 5 -24.65 11.18 -20.70
N LYS A 6 -24.58 12.50 -20.92
CA LYS A 6 -24.22 13.07 -22.24
C LYS A 6 -22.81 12.66 -22.62
N PHE A 7 -21.85 12.75 -21.69
CA PHE A 7 -20.48 12.33 -21.91
C PHE A 7 -20.37 10.82 -22.19
N LEU A 8 -21.07 9.99 -21.41
CA LEU A 8 -21.04 8.54 -21.59
C LEU A 8 -21.64 8.13 -22.94
N ARG A 9 -22.70 8.79 -23.40
CA ARG A 9 -23.23 8.58 -24.77
C ARG A 9 -22.21 8.94 -25.82
N PHE A 10 -21.65 10.14 -25.73
CA PHE A 10 -20.58 10.57 -26.65
C PHE A 10 -19.41 9.58 -26.68
N ALA A 11 -18.92 9.13 -25.52
CA ALA A 11 -17.82 8.16 -25.45
C ALA A 11 -18.20 6.80 -26.06
N ARG A 12 -19.44 6.36 -25.88
CA ARG A 12 -19.97 5.15 -26.51
C ARG A 12 -20.00 5.27 -28.03
N ASP A 13 -20.48 6.40 -28.54
CA ASP A 13 -20.55 6.68 -30.00
C ASP A 13 -19.16 6.71 -30.62
N LYS A 14 -18.14 7.12 -29.84
CA LYS A 14 -16.71 7.03 -30.23
C LYS A 14 -16.10 5.64 -30.05
N GLY A 15 -16.87 4.63 -29.65
CA GLY A 15 -16.42 3.26 -29.54
C GLY A 15 -15.59 2.93 -28.28
N ALA A 16 -15.52 3.84 -27.28
CA ALA A 16 -14.72 3.62 -26.06
C ALA A 16 -15.11 2.35 -25.29
N HIS A 17 -16.39 1.95 -25.34
CA HIS A 17 -16.90 0.73 -24.71
C HIS A 17 -16.38 -0.56 -25.38
N ASN A 18 -15.81 -0.47 -26.60
CA ASN A 18 -15.27 -1.62 -27.33
C ASN A 18 -13.83 -1.96 -26.95
N ALA A 19 -13.12 -1.08 -26.22
CA ALA A 19 -11.77 -1.36 -25.76
C ALA A 19 -11.74 -2.63 -24.89
N PHE A 20 -10.67 -3.42 -25.00
CA PHE A 20 -10.51 -4.69 -24.29
C PHE A 20 -10.78 -4.54 -22.79
N THR A 21 -10.15 -3.58 -22.13
CA THR A 21 -10.33 -3.33 -20.70
C THR A 21 -11.75 -2.88 -20.34
N ALA A 22 -12.44 -2.16 -21.21
CA ALA A 22 -13.80 -1.70 -20.98
C ALA A 22 -14.81 -2.87 -21.02
N LYS A 23 -14.65 -3.78 -21.99
CA LYS A 23 -15.52 -4.97 -22.14
C LYS A 23 -15.48 -5.92 -20.95
N HIS A 24 -14.38 -5.97 -20.23
CA HIS A 24 -14.19 -6.88 -19.08
C HIS A 24 -14.57 -6.26 -17.74
N ARG A 25 -15.19 -5.08 -17.74
CA ARG A 25 -15.65 -4.40 -16.52
C ARG A 25 -17.14 -4.63 -16.29
N LYS A 26 -17.57 -4.60 -15.03
CA LYS A 26 -19.00 -4.68 -14.65
C LYS A 26 -19.84 -3.61 -15.36
N ALA A 27 -19.28 -2.41 -15.51
CA ALA A 27 -19.80 -1.37 -16.39
C ALA A 27 -18.59 -0.84 -17.18
N TRP A 28 -18.70 -0.68 -18.49
CA TRP A 28 -17.59 -0.33 -19.39
C TRP A 28 -16.84 0.95 -19.00
N TRP A 29 -17.50 1.87 -18.34
CA TRP A 29 -16.98 3.14 -17.85
C TRP A 29 -16.48 3.07 -16.39
N SER A 30 -16.72 1.99 -15.68
CA SER A 30 -16.31 1.85 -14.29
C SER A 30 -14.82 1.55 -14.17
N VAL A 31 -14.12 2.28 -13.30
CA VAL A 31 -12.70 2.05 -13.02
C VAL A 31 -12.45 1.19 -11.79
N GLY A 32 -13.51 0.69 -11.12
CA GLY A 32 -13.37 -0.21 -9.98
C GLY A 32 -12.63 0.41 -8.79
N LEU A 33 -12.87 1.69 -8.51
CA LEU A 33 -12.25 2.36 -7.37
C LEU A 33 -12.59 1.65 -6.07
N ARG A 34 -11.56 1.34 -5.29
CA ARG A 34 -11.69 0.79 -3.95
C ARG A 34 -11.98 1.87 -2.93
N GLU A 35 -12.38 1.44 -1.74
CA GLU A 35 -12.42 2.33 -0.59
C GLU A 35 -11.03 2.92 -0.31
N PRO A 36 -10.97 4.15 0.25
CA PRO A 36 -9.70 4.77 0.58
C PRO A 36 -8.86 3.90 1.52
N ALA A 37 -7.64 3.58 1.11
CA ALA A 37 -6.72 2.86 1.98
C ALA A 37 -6.25 3.77 3.12
N PRO A 38 -6.11 3.25 4.36
CA PRO A 38 -5.60 4.05 5.48
C PRO A 38 -4.14 4.48 5.31
N ILE A 39 -3.32 3.71 4.59
CA ILE A 39 -1.94 4.04 4.25
C ILE A 39 -1.76 3.86 2.75
N LEU A 40 -1.09 4.81 2.11
CA LEU A 40 -0.69 4.75 0.71
C LEU A 40 0.83 4.55 0.63
N ALA A 41 1.28 3.74 -0.33
CA ALA A 41 2.70 3.52 -0.59
C ALA A 41 3.04 3.76 -2.05
N THR A 42 4.15 4.43 -2.32
CA THR A 42 4.74 4.43 -3.66
C THR A 42 5.36 3.07 -3.94
N TYR A 43 5.35 2.60 -5.19
CA TYR A 43 5.82 1.24 -5.48
C TYR A 43 6.97 1.17 -6.47
N MET A 44 7.33 2.27 -7.10
CA MET A 44 8.33 2.30 -8.15
C MET A 44 9.18 3.56 -8.05
N ALA A 45 10.45 3.40 -7.67
CA ALA A 45 11.39 4.50 -7.59
C ALA A 45 12.84 4.01 -7.53
N ARG A 46 13.78 4.96 -7.62
CA ARG A 46 15.21 4.73 -7.31
C ARG A 46 15.54 5.01 -5.84
N ARG A 47 14.53 5.16 -5.02
CA ARG A 47 14.60 5.37 -3.57
C ARG A 47 13.62 4.43 -2.89
N PRO A 48 13.75 4.17 -1.58
CA PRO A 48 12.78 3.37 -0.84
C PRO A 48 11.35 3.91 -1.01
N PRO A 49 10.32 3.06 -0.92
CA PRO A 49 8.93 3.49 -0.99
C PRO A 49 8.62 4.53 0.09
N ALA A 50 7.86 5.55 -0.27
CA ALA A 50 7.25 6.44 0.71
C ALA A 50 5.94 5.79 1.20
N PHE A 51 5.75 5.77 2.51
CA PHE A 51 4.51 5.33 3.15
C PHE A 51 3.83 6.54 3.78
N VAL A 52 2.60 6.81 3.37
CA VAL A 52 1.88 8.03 3.76
C VAL A 52 0.56 7.66 4.42
N ARG A 53 0.33 8.19 5.62
CA ARG A 53 -0.98 8.09 6.26
C ARG A 53 -2.02 8.88 5.48
N ASN A 54 -3.02 8.20 4.94
CA ASN A 54 -4.07 8.79 4.11
C ASN A 54 -5.20 9.40 4.96
N ARG A 55 -4.96 10.58 5.51
CA ARG A 55 -5.94 11.30 6.34
C ARG A 55 -7.02 12.00 5.52
N ALA A 56 -6.77 12.24 4.25
CA ALA A 56 -7.70 12.87 3.32
C ALA A 56 -8.73 11.90 2.72
N ALA A 57 -8.68 10.61 3.09
CA ALA A 57 -9.49 9.56 2.46
C ALA A 57 -9.38 9.57 0.92
N ALA A 58 -8.19 9.92 0.40
CA ALA A 58 -7.93 9.95 -1.03
C ALA A 58 -8.03 8.56 -1.63
N ARG A 59 -8.67 8.44 -2.78
CA ARG A 59 -8.68 7.21 -3.58
C ARG A 59 -7.44 7.17 -4.45
N HIS A 60 -6.87 6.00 -4.62
CA HIS A 60 -5.69 5.79 -5.47
C HIS A 60 -6.04 4.90 -6.66
N ILE A 61 -5.22 4.98 -7.67
CA ILE A 61 -5.23 4.13 -8.85
C ILE A 61 -3.85 3.45 -8.96
N ASN A 62 -3.37 3.21 -10.16
CA ASN A 62 -2.13 2.48 -10.45
C ASN A 62 -0.80 3.17 -10.09
N ILE A 63 -0.82 4.37 -9.53
CA ILE A 63 0.41 5.11 -9.15
C ILE A 63 0.86 4.86 -7.71
N ALA A 64 0.02 4.21 -6.92
CA ALA A 64 0.30 3.88 -5.52
C ALA A 64 -0.35 2.55 -5.14
N HIS A 65 0.19 1.90 -4.13
CA HIS A 65 -0.47 0.79 -3.45
C HIS A 65 -1.24 1.29 -2.24
N GLY A 66 -2.43 0.72 -2.02
CA GLY A 66 -3.16 0.89 -0.78
C GLY A 66 -2.87 -0.24 0.19
N LEU A 67 -2.48 0.08 1.40
CA LEU A 67 -2.29 -0.88 2.48
C LEU A 67 -3.56 -0.92 3.32
N TYR A 68 -4.16 -2.11 3.40
CA TYR A 68 -5.41 -2.36 4.13
C TYR A 68 -5.12 -3.34 5.27
N PRO A 69 -5.13 -2.91 6.53
CA PRO A 69 -5.03 -3.82 7.67
C PRO A 69 -6.17 -4.84 7.66
N ARG A 70 -5.91 -6.05 8.16
CA ARG A 70 -6.95 -7.11 8.26
C ARG A 70 -8.05 -6.76 9.25
N GLU A 71 -7.70 -6.01 10.26
CA GLU A 71 -8.57 -5.56 11.34
C GLU A 71 -8.47 -4.04 11.52
N PRO A 72 -9.49 -3.40 12.04
CA PRO A 72 -9.47 -1.97 12.30
C PRO A 72 -8.34 -1.60 13.26
N LEU A 73 -7.52 -0.63 12.88
CA LEU A 73 -6.43 -0.10 13.71
C LEU A 73 -6.74 1.33 14.13
N SER A 74 -6.30 1.69 15.35
CA SER A 74 -6.41 3.07 15.83
C SER A 74 -5.54 4.01 14.99
N GLU A 75 -5.86 5.32 14.99
CA GLU A 75 -5.10 6.33 14.27
C GLU A 75 -3.64 6.37 14.72
N ARG A 76 -3.39 6.19 16.02
CA ARG A 76 -2.02 6.11 16.59
C ARG A 76 -1.24 4.95 15.98
N VAL A 77 -1.85 3.77 15.92
CA VAL A 77 -1.21 2.57 15.36
C VAL A 77 -0.96 2.72 13.86
N LEU A 78 -1.92 3.27 13.12
CA LEU A 78 -1.75 3.51 11.68
C LEU A 78 -0.63 4.50 11.38
N ARG A 79 -0.49 5.56 12.18
CA ARG A 79 0.60 6.52 12.05
C ARG A 79 1.95 5.86 12.31
N ARG A 80 2.09 5.16 13.44
CA ARG A 80 3.33 4.45 13.80
C ARG A 80 3.71 3.38 12.79
N LEU A 81 2.73 2.65 12.26
CA LEU A 81 2.97 1.68 11.19
C LEU A 81 3.51 2.34 9.91
N ALA A 82 2.94 3.47 9.51
CA ALA A 82 3.42 4.20 8.34
C ALA A 82 4.85 4.74 8.54
N GLU A 83 5.15 5.26 9.73
CA GLU A 83 6.49 5.74 10.12
C GLU A 83 7.50 4.59 10.16
N TYR A 84 7.15 3.47 10.80
CA TYR A 84 7.98 2.27 10.83
C TYR A 84 8.35 1.78 9.43
N LEU A 85 7.35 1.65 8.54
CA LEU A 85 7.56 1.22 7.16
C LEU A 85 8.43 2.22 6.38
N ALA A 86 8.24 3.51 6.61
CA ALA A 86 9.01 4.56 5.93
C ALA A 86 10.51 4.52 6.31
N HIS A 87 10.85 4.19 7.54
CA HIS A 87 12.23 4.13 8.01
C HIS A 87 12.87 2.75 7.82
N GLY A 88 12.08 1.67 8.01
CA GLY A 88 12.58 0.29 7.97
C GLY A 88 12.63 -0.35 6.58
N THR A 89 12.04 0.27 5.55
CA THR A 89 12.02 -0.32 4.21
C THR A 89 13.22 0.13 3.39
N SER A 90 13.99 -0.84 2.87
CA SER A 90 15.15 -0.60 2.02
C SER A 90 14.91 -1.05 0.58
N LEU A 91 15.67 -0.50 -0.39
CA LEU A 91 15.57 -0.90 -1.80
C LEU A 91 15.87 -2.39 -2.03
N SER A 92 16.69 -3.02 -1.19
CA SER A 92 17.03 -4.44 -1.30
C SER A 92 15.85 -5.38 -1.13
N GLN A 93 14.76 -4.92 -0.51
CA GLN A 93 13.52 -5.69 -0.31
C GLN A 93 12.59 -5.67 -1.53
N GLY A 94 12.87 -4.79 -2.49
CA GLY A 94 12.12 -4.70 -3.74
C GLY A 94 12.70 -5.54 -4.86
N ARG A 95 12.00 -5.62 -5.97
CA ARG A 95 12.44 -6.30 -7.17
C ARG A 95 13.13 -5.32 -8.11
N VAL A 96 14.38 -5.64 -8.48
CA VAL A 96 15.16 -4.82 -9.42
C VAL A 96 14.78 -5.16 -10.85
N TYR A 97 14.52 -4.14 -11.65
CA TYR A 97 14.25 -4.21 -13.09
C TYR A 97 15.41 -3.59 -13.88
N ALA A 98 15.39 -3.76 -15.21
CA ALA A 98 16.37 -3.19 -16.09
C ALA A 98 16.56 -1.68 -15.87
N GLY A 99 17.80 -1.20 -15.91
CA GLY A 99 18.12 0.21 -15.65
C GLY A 99 18.17 0.61 -14.17
N GLY A 100 18.20 -0.34 -13.25
CA GLY A 100 18.34 -0.09 -11.81
C GLY A 100 17.05 0.45 -11.14
N LEU A 101 15.92 0.29 -11.81
CA LEU A 101 14.63 0.66 -11.24
C LEU A 101 14.15 -0.43 -10.27
N THR A 102 13.91 -0.08 -9.02
CA THR A 102 13.33 -1.01 -8.05
C THR A 102 11.82 -0.82 -7.97
N LYS A 103 11.10 -1.93 -8.01
CA LYS A 103 9.65 -1.97 -7.80
C LYS A 103 9.31 -2.79 -6.57
N PHE A 104 8.32 -2.32 -5.87
CA PHE A 104 7.66 -3.04 -4.79
C PHE A 104 6.28 -3.47 -5.28
N GLU A 105 6.23 -4.58 -6.01
CA GLU A 105 4.97 -5.17 -6.42
C GLU A 105 4.18 -5.65 -5.18
N PRO A 106 2.89 -6.00 -5.29
CA PRO A 106 2.09 -6.42 -4.14
C PRO A 106 2.75 -7.51 -3.28
N LYS A 107 3.42 -8.48 -3.91
CA LYS A 107 4.10 -9.58 -3.20
C LYS A 107 5.32 -9.12 -2.39
N GLU A 108 6.06 -8.17 -2.88
CA GLU A 108 7.19 -7.56 -2.15
C GLU A 108 6.67 -6.74 -0.96
N MET A 109 5.58 -5.97 -1.17
CA MET A 109 4.93 -5.22 -0.07
C MET A 109 4.37 -6.15 1.01
N GLU A 110 3.75 -7.27 0.64
CA GLU A 110 3.19 -8.25 1.59
C GLU A 110 4.26 -8.97 2.42
N ARG A 111 5.51 -8.97 1.97
CA ARG A 111 6.65 -9.57 2.69
C ARG A 111 7.35 -8.64 3.66
N LEU A 112 7.00 -7.36 3.65
CA LEU A 112 7.58 -6.43 4.62
C LEU A 112 7.18 -6.85 6.03
N LEU A 113 8.19 -7.04 6.88
CA LEU A 113 7.97 -7.36 8.28
C LEU A 113 7.52 -6.10 9.01
N VAL A 114 6.49 -6.23 9.82
CA VAL A 114 5.94 -5.13 10.60
C VAL A 114 5.68 -5.56 12.04
N PRO A 115 5.81 -4.66 13.03
CA PRO A 115 5.45 -4.94 14.39
C PRO A 115 3.96 -5.24 14.52
N SER A 116 3.59 -6.05 15.51
CA SER A 116 2.18 -6.32 15.80
C SER A 116 1.44 -5.05 16.24
N PRO A 117 0.10 -4.96 16.03
CA PRO A 117 -0.67 -3.83 16.51
C PRO A 117 -0.54 -3.60 18.02
N SER A 118 -0.39 -4.66 18.81
CA SER A 118 -0.15 -4.57 20.25
C SER A 118 1.19 -3.91 20.56
N MET A 119 2.26 -4.23 19.84
CA MET A 119 3.55 -3.56 19.97
C MET A 119 3.46 -2.08 19.61
N LEU A 120 2.84 -1.78 18.45
CA LEU A 120 2.63 -0.41 18.00
C LEU A 120 1.72 0.41 18.92
N SER A 121 0.92 -0.23 19.77
CA SER A 121 0.03 0.44 20.71
C SER A 121 0.72 0.83 22.03
N ARG A 122 1.89 0.28 22.35
CA ARG A 122 2.60 0.51 23.62
C ARG A 122 2.98 1.99 23.77
N GLU A 123 3.00 2.48 25.00
CA GLU A 123 3.37 3.87 25.30
C GLU A 123 4.86 4.12 25.13
N ASP A 124 5.67 3.11 25.44
CA ASP A 124 7.13 3.11 25.32
C ASP A 124 7.65 2.89 23.87
N TRP A 125 6.75 2.86 22.90
CA TRP A 125 7.14 2.76 21.49
C TRP A 125 7.93 4.01 21.07
N GLN A 126 9.18 3.82 20.69
CA GLN A 126 10.04 4.88 20.14
C GLN A 126 9.95 4.86 18.61
N ASP A 127 9.53 5.98 18.04
CA ASP A 127 9.45 6.15 16.59
C ASP A 127 10.89 6.11 16.01
N GLY A 128 11.20 5.11 15.20
CA GLY A 128 12.49 5.01 14.48
C GLY A 128 13.57 4.11 15.10
N SER A 129 13.33 3.45 16.23
CA SER A 129 14.32 2.50 16.79
C SER A 129 14.32 1.17 16.04
N VAL A 130 14.83 1.15 14.81
CA VAL A 130 15.43 -0.04 14.23
C VAL A 130 16.93 0.26 14.12
N GLU A 131 17.60 0.48 15.24
CA GLU A 131 19.04 0.31 15.29
C GLU A 131 19.31 -1.17 15.12
N GLY A 132 20.15 -1.51 14.11
CA GLY A 132 20.58 -2.86 13.83
C GLY A 132 21.41 -3.40 15.01
N GLU A 133 20.75 -3.95 16.01
CA GLU A 133 21.41 -4.83 16.96
C GLU A 133 21.61 -6.20 16.32
N SER A 134 22.87 -6.47 15.99
CA SER A 134 23.36 -7.83 15.79
C SER A 134 22.99 -8.66 17.02
N VAL A 135 22.12 -9.67 16.81
CA VAL A 135 21.67 -10.59 17.84
C VAL A 135 22.85 -11.44 18.31
N THR A 136 23.52 -11.00 19.37
CA THR A 136 24.32 -11.86 20.23
C THR A 136 24.03 -11.47 21.68
N GLY A 137 23.22 -12.28 22.38
CA GLY A 137 23.04 -12.11 23.82
C GLY A 137 21.66 -12.55 24.33
N SER A 138 21.64 -13.68 24.99
CA SER A 138 20.63 -14.28 25.85
C SER A 138 19.76 -13.26 26.61
N GLY A 139 18.48 -13.15 26.24
CA GLY A 139 17.44 -12.45 26.99
C GLY A 139 16.14 -12.59 26.22
N ALA A 140 15.05 -13.06 26.85
CA ALA A 140 13.79 -13.46 26.25
C ALA A 140 13.30 -12.49 25.16
N ALA A 141 13.68 -12.75 23.93
CA ALA A 141 13.21 -12.07 22.74
C ALA A 141 11.77 -12.51 22.48
N LEU A 142 10.82 -11.63 22.72
CA LEU A 142 9.50 -11.74 22.10
C LEU A 142 9.74 -11.66 20.59
N GLY A 143 9.68 -12.82 19.91
CA GLY A 143 9.90 -12.92 18.49
C GLY A 143 9.03 -11.95 17.70
N PRO A 144 9.48 -11.49 16.51
CA PRO A 144 8.67 -10.67 15.63
C PRO A 144 7.42 -11.45 15.28
N CYS A 145 6.27 -11.02 15.80
CA CYS A 145 4.99 -11.54 15.37
C CYS A 145 4.80 -11.04 13.92
N GLU A 146 5.00 -11.95 12.97
CA GLU A 146 4.82 -11.68 11.55
C GLU A 146 3.36 -11.31 11.27
N LEU A 147 3.04 -10.03 11.33
CA LEU A 147 1.86 -9.52 10.67
C LEU A 147 2.21 -9.33 9.20
N ARG A 148 1.89 -10.34 8.39
CA ARG A 148 1.86 -10.15 6.95
C ARG A 148 0.80 -9.12 6.63
N LEU A 149 1.18 -8.02 6.01
CA LEU A 149 0.25 -7.03 5.49
C LEU A 149 -0.70 -7.74 4.52
N ALA A 150 -1.92 -8.04 4.99
CA ALA A 150 -2.91 -8.65 4.13
C ALA A 150 -3.42 -7.62 3.14
N ALA A 151 -3.35 -8.01 1.89
CA ALA A 151 -3.92 -7.34 0.74
C ALA A 151 -3.33 -5.97 0.40
N VAL A 152 -2.06 -5.92 0.05
CA VAL A 152 -1.58 -4.93 -0.90
C VAL A 152 -2.15 -5.32 -2.26
N ARG A 153 -3.31 -4.83 -2.60
CA ARG A 153 -3.85 -5.02 -3.94
C ARG A 153 -3.65 -3.74 -4.72
N ALA A 154 -2.76 -3.78 -5.72
CA ALA A 154 -2.75 -2.80 -6.79
C ALA A 154 -4.17 -2.72 -7.37
N GLY A 155 -4.70 -1.50 -7.49
CA GLY A 155 -6.02 -1.29 -8.06
C GLY A 155 -6.04 -1.55 -9.56
N LEU A 156 -6.12 -2.81 -9.95
CA LEU A 156 -6.49 -3.25 -11.29
C LEU A 156 -7.48 -4.40 -11.09
N GLY A 157 -8.73 -4.08 -11.05
CA GLY A 157 -9.85 -4.99 -11.23
C GLY A 157 -10.49 -4.71 -12.57
#